data_2c5c6f9f99ce3a7cc51fb27f3aad8dae
#
_entry.id   2c5c6f9f99ce3a7cc51fb27f3aad8dae
#
_cell.length_a   1.000
_cell.length_b   1.000
_cell.length_c   1.000
_cell.angle_alpha   90.00
_cell.angle_beta   90.00
_cell.angle_gamma   90.00
#
_symmetry.space_group_name_H-M   'P 1'
#
loop_
_entity.id
_entity.type
_entity.pdbx_description
1 polymer ?
#
loop_
_entity_poly.entity_id
_entity_poly.type
_entity_poly.pdbx_seq_one_letter_code
_entity_poly.pdbx_strand_id
1 'polypeptide(L)'
;GGVAVIKVGGATEVEVKEKKDRVEDAMHATRAAVEEGIVPGGGSALAYATNSLKSVKTANDDQKIGVDIVRRALFNPMRQIAENAGVDGAVVAGKIRESKDHNIGYDAQMDKYTNMVNAGIIDPTKVVRTALQDAASVAGLLITTEAMVADAPEDKSAAPAMPDMGGGMGGICLLYTSDAADDS
;
A
#
# COMPACT_ATOMS: atom_id res chain seq x y z
N GLY A 1 4.86 -24.60 -23.60
CA GLY A 1 5.29 -23.41 -22.85
C GLY A 1 6.55 -22.81 -23.46
N GLY A 2 6.64 -21.50 -23.47
CA GLY A 2 7.81 -20.77 -23.94
C GLY A 2 8.55 -20.10 -22.77
N VAL A 3 9.80 -19.76 -23.00
CA VAL A 3 10.61 -18.94 -22.08
C VAL A 3 10.76 -17.56 -22.69
N ALA A 4 10.38 -16.52 -21.95
CA ALA A 4 10.64 -15.13 -22.31
C ALA A 4 11.78 -14.57 -21.44
N VAL A 5 12.70 -13.85 -22.06
CA VAL A 5 13.80 -13.19 -21.35
C VAL A 5 13.65 -11.68 -21.50
N ILE A 6 13.43 -11.00 -20.38
CA ILE A 6 13.33 -9.54 -20.32
C ILE A 6 14.71 -9.01 -19.88
N LYS A 7 15.38 -8.28 -20.76
CA LYS A 7 16.66 -7.64 -20.47
C LYS A 7 16.43 -6.21 -19.99
N VAL A 8 16.94 -5.90 -18.81
CA VAL A 8 16.84 -4.58 -18.20
C VAL A 8 18.23 -3.93 -18.17
N GLY A 9 18.32 -2.66 -18.53
CA GLY A 9 19.54 -1.88 -18.51
C GLY A 9 19.33 -0.47 -17.96
N GLY A 10 20.39 0.16 -17.51
CA GLY A 10 20.38 1.52 -16.97
C GLY A 10 21.79 2.09 -16.91
N ALA A 11 21.91 3.39 -16.61
CA ALA A 11 23.20 4.08 -16.50
C ALA A 11 23.93 3.75 -15.19
N THR A 12 23.20 3.34 -14.15
CA THR A 12 23.74 2.98 -12.83
C THR A 12 23.18 1.64 -12.37
N GLU A 13 23.88 0.99 -11.45
CA GLU A 13 23.44 -0.26 -10.84
C GLU A 13 22.12 -0.10 -10.07
N VAL A 14 21.93 1.03 -9.39
CA VAL A 14 20.70 1.36 -8.67
C VAL A 14 19.52 1.46 -9.63
N GLU A 15 19.70 2.14 -10.77
CA GLU A 15 18.66 2.25 -11.81
C GLU A 15 18.28 0.89 -12.40
N VAL A 16 19.29 0.04 -12.66
CA VAL A 16 19.05 -1.32 -13.17
C VAL A 16 18.25 -2.14 -12.16
N LYS A 17 18.59 -2.06 -10.88
CA LYS A 17 17.90 -2.76 -9.81
C LYS A 17 16.45 -2.27 -9.69
N GLU A 18 16.23 -0.97 -9.64
CA GLU A 18 14.87 -0.38 -9.59
C GLU A 18 14.00 -0.82 -10.78
N LYS A 19 14.55 -0.79 -12.01
CA LYS A 19 13.81 -1.25 -13.19
C LYS A 19 13.52 -2.75 -13.14
N LYS A 20 14.45 -3.54 -12.63
CA LYS A 20 14.26 -4.99 -12.47
C LYS A 20 13.12 -5.26 -11.48
N ASP A 21 13.13 -4.62 -10.33
CA ASP A 21 12.11 -4.79 -9.28
C ASP A 21 10.73 -4.38 -9.83
N ARG A 22 10.65 -3.29 -10.59
CA ARG A 22 9.41 -2.84 -11.25
C ARG A 22 8.88 -3.84 -12.28
N VAL A 23 9.76 -4.49 -13.05
CA VAL A 23 9.38 -5.53 -14.02
C VAL A 23 8.89 -6.79 -13.29
N GLU A 24 9.57 -7.19 -12.21
CA GLU A 24 9.14 -8.34 -11.39
C GLU A 24 7.78 -8.09 -10.75
N ASP A 25 7.53 -6.89 -10.23
CA ASP A 25 6.23 -6.49 -9.66
C ASP A 25 5.12 -6.56 -10.72
N ALA A 26 5.36 -5.99 -11.90
CA ALA A 26 4.40 -6.04 -13.00
C ALA A 26 4.09 -7.49 -13.45
N MET A 27 5.10 -8.37 -13.44
CA MET A 27 4.92 -9.79 -13.78
C MET A 27 4.06 -10.50 -12.72
N HIS A 28 4.32 -10.27 -11.43
CA HIS A 28 3.53 -10.84 -10.34
C HIS A 28 2.10 -10.32 -10.33
N ALA A 29 1.91 -9.02 -10.55
CA ALA A 29 0.59 -8.40 -10.67
C ALA A 29 -0.20 -8.99 -11.86
N THR A 30 0.45 -9.17 -13.01
CA THR A 30 -0.18 -9.79 -14.18
C THR A 30 -0.62 -11.22 -13.91
N ARG A 31 0.23 -12.02 -13.25
CA ARG A 31 -0.12 -13.40 -12.85
C ARG A 31 -1.31 -13.43 -11.90
N ALA A 32 -1.31 -12.57 -10.88
CA ALA A 32 -2.43 -12.45 -9.96
C ALA A 32 -3.74 -12.03 -10.67
N ALA A 33 -3.64 -11.13 -11.66
CA ALA A 33 -4.78 -10.71 -12.46
C ALA A 33 -5.35 -11.82 -13.34
N VAL A 34 -4.50 -12.71 -13.87
CA VAL A 34 -4.94 -13.89 -14.63
C VAL A 34 -5.70 -14.89 -13.73
N GLU A 35 -5.29 -15.01 -12.46
CA GLU A 35 -5.91 -15.95 -11.52
C GLU A 35 -7.30 -15.51 -11.03
N GLU A 36 -7.47 -14.26 -10.65
CA GLU A 36 -8.72 -13.77 -10.02
C GLU A 36 -9.34 -12.53 -10.71
N GLY A 37 -8.80 -12.10 -11.83
CA GLY A 37 -9.29 -10.93 -12.55
C GLY A 37 -8.77 -9.61 -11.97
N ILE A 38 -9.39 -8.53 -12.43
CA ILE A 38 -9.02 -7.15 -12.10
C ILE A 38 -10.18 -6.39 -11.48
N VAL A 39 -9.84 -5.36 -10.71
CA VAL A 39 -10.78 -4.39 -10.13
C VAL A 39 -10.32 -2.96 -10.43
N PRO A 40 -11.19 -1.94 -10.31
CA PRO A 40 -10.78 -0.54 -10.39
C PRO A 40 -9.70 -0.24 -9.35
N GLY A 41 -8.60 0.36 -9.80
CA GLY A 41 -7.45 0.70 -8.97
C GLY A 41 -7.63 1.97 -8.14
N GLY A 42 -6.52 2.48 -7.60
CA GLY A 42 -6.51 3.71 -6.81
C GLY A 42 -7.31 3.63 -5.51
N GLY A 43 -7.47 2.44 -4.93
CA GLY A 43 -8.26 2.21 -3.72
C GLY A 43 -9.78 2.24 -3.96
N SER A 44 -10.24 2.41 -5.21
CA SER A 44 -11.67 2.54 -5.55
C SER A 44 -12.44 1.27 -5.24
N ALA A 45 -11.89 0.10 -5.53
CA ALA A 45 -12.53 -1.19 -5.25
C ALA A 45 -12.84 -1.37 -3.76
N LEU A 46 -11.92 -1.03 -2.87
CA LEU A 46 -12.13 -1.09 -1.42
C LEU A 46 -13.18 -0.08 -0.94
N ALA A 47 -13.16 1.13 -1.50
CA ALA A 47 -14.18 2.15 -1.19
C ALA A 47 -15.59 1.67 -1.54
N TYR A 48 -15.79 1.07 -2.70
CA TYR A 48 -17.08 0.49 -3.10
C TYR A 48 -17.46 -0.77 -2.31
N ALA A 49 -16.48 -1.57 -1.88
CA ALA A 49 -16.71 -2.74 -1.04
C ALA A 49 -17.38 -2.38 0.31
N THR A 50 -17.29 -1.13 0.76
CA THR A 50 -18.02 -0.66 1.96
C THR A 50 -19.52 -0.85 1.88
N ASN A 51 -20.10 -0.90 0.68
CA ASN A 51 -21.52 -1.16 0.49
C ASN A 51 -21.94 -2.57 0.92
N SER A 52 -21.05 -3.55 0.78
CA SER A 52 -21.29 -4.93 1.19
C SER A 52 -21.39 -5.07 2.72
N LEU A 53 -20.75 -4.17 3.46
CA LEU A 53 -20.80 -4.18 4.92
C LEU A 53 -22.19 -3.86 5.49
N LYS A 54 -23.06 -3.24 4.71
CA LYS A 54 -24.45 -2.94 5.12
C LYS A 54 -25.28 -4.20 5.34
N SER A 55 -24.91 -5.32 4.72
CA SER A 55 -25.59 -6.61 4.83
C SER A 55 -25.05 -7.50 5.95
N VAL A 56 -23.97 -7.09 6.60
CA VAL A 56 -23.34 -7.86 7.69
C VAL A 56 -24.25 -7.84 8.92
N LYS A 57 -24.68 -9.02 9.33
CA LYS A 57 -25.49 -9.19 10.55
C LYS A 57 -24.57 -9.19 11.76
N THR A 58 -24.88 -8.39 12.76
CA THR A 58 -24.15 -8.29 14.03
C THR A 58 -25.04 -8.80 15.17
N ALA A 59 -24.44 -9.52 16.12
CA ALA A 59 -25.17 -10.07 17.27
C ALA A 59 -25.32 -9.05 18.41
N ASN A 60 -24.46 -8.03 18.46
CA ASN A 60 -24.45 -6.99 19.49
C ASN A 60 -23.88 -5.67 18.94
N ASP A 61 -23.91 -4.62 19.77
CA ASP A 61 -23.43 -3.28 19.40
C ASP A 61 -21.91 -3.23 19.24
N ASP A 62 -21.15 -4.01 19.99
CA ASP A 62 -19.69 -4.05 19.88
C ASP A 62 -19.25 -4.56 18.49
N GLN A 63 -19.90 -5.61 18.00
CA GLN A 63 -19.67 -6.10 16.64
C GLN A 63 -20.02 -5.05 15.58
N LYS A 64 -21.09 -4.28 15.82
CA LYS A 64 -21.47 -3.18 14.93
C LYS A 64 -20.41 -2.08 14.89
N ILE A 65 -19.82 -1.74 16.04
CA ILE A 65 -18.68 -0.82 16.12
C ILE A 65 -17.50 -1.37 15.35
N GLY A 66 -17.19 -2.66 15.47
CA GLY A 66 -16.14 -3.33 14.68
C GLY A 66 -16.35 -3.21 13.18
N VAL A 67 -17.58 -3.44 12.69
CA VAL A 67 -17.93 -3.25 11.27
C VAL A 67 -17.73 -1.80 10.85
N ASP A 68 -18.08 -0.83 11.70
CA ASP A 68 -17.89 0.60 11.41
C ASP A 68 -16.40 1.00 11.35
N ILE A 69 -15.55 0.38 12.18
CA ILE A 69 -14.10 0.58 12.11
C ILE A 69 -13.57 0.12 10.75
N VAL A 70 -13.91 -1.10 10.34
CA VAL A 70 -13.51 -1.65 9.03
C VAL A 70 -14.03 -0.77 7.89
N ARG A 71 -15.30 -0.35 7.95
CA ARG A 71 -15.91 0.52 6.94
C ARG A 71 -15.14 1.84 6.76
N ARG A 72 -14.63 2.43 7.83
CA ARG A 72 -13.82 3.65 7.76
C ARG A 72 -12.42 3.36 7.21
N ALA A 73 -11.80 2.26 7.63
CA ALA A 73 -10.47 1.86 7.20
C ALA A 73 -10.40 1.58 5.69
N LEU A 74 -11.45 1.04 5.07
CA LEU A 74 -11.50 0.74 3.64
C LEU A 74 -11.34 1.98 2.73
N PHE A 75 -11.55 3.19 3.23
CA PHE A 75 -11.28 4.42 2.49
C PHE A 75 -9.83 4.91 2.60
N ASN A 76 -9.05 4.39 3.55
CA ASN A 76 -7.70 4.90 3.80
C ASN A 76 -6.74 4.75 2.60
N PRO A 77 -6.71 3.64 1.85
CA PRO A 77 -5.83 3.54 0.69
C PRO A 77 -6.08 4.62 -0.35
N MET A 78 -7.35 4.90 -0.67
CA MET A 78 -7.71 5.97 -1.60
C MET A 78 -7.34 7.36 -1.05
N ARG A 79 -7.61 7.61 0.23
CA ARG A 79 -7.24 8.88 0.88
C ARG A 79 -5.75 9.10 0.83
N GLN A 80 -4.95 8.10 1.18
CA GLN A 80 -3.50 8.21 1.17
C GLN A 80 -2.96 8.49 -0.24
N ILE A 81 -3.50 7.85 -1.27
CA ILE A 81 -3.12 8.14 -2.67
C ILE A 81 -3.40 9.60 -3.02
N ALA A 82 -4.57 10.12 -2.64
CA ALA A 82 -4.94 11.52 -2.89
C ALA A 82 -4.04 12.50 -2.11
N GLU A 83 -3.77 12.22 -0.85
CA GLU A 83 -2.89 13.01 0.02
C GLU A 83 -1.45 13.03 -0.51
N ASN A 84 -0.92 11.90 -0.96
CA ASN A 84 0.40 11.81 -1.60
C ASN A 84 0.47 12.65 -2.90
N ALA A 85 -0.66 12.86 -3.56
CA ALA A 85 -0.78 13.74 -4.73
C ALA A 85 -1.05 15.22 -4.35
N GLY A 86 -1.09 15.57 -3.07
CA GLY A 86 -1.35 16.93 -2.58
C GLY A 86 -2.82 17.33 -2.56
N VAL A 87 -3.75 16.37 -2.64
CA VAL A 87 -5.20 16.62 -2.65
C VAL A 87 -5.83 16.07 -1.37
N ASP A 88 -6.84 16.77 -0.86
CA ASP A 88 -7.57 16.33 0.33
C ASP A 88 -8.27 14.98 0.09
N GLY A 89 -7.77 13.94 0.75
CA GLY A 89 -8.30 12.58 0.65
C GLY A 89 -9.74 12.43 1.13
N ALA A 90 -10.22 13.29 2.04
CA ALA A 90 -11.60 13.26 2.50
C ALA A 90 -12.57 13.74 1.41
N VAL A 91 -12.17 14.75 0.64
CA VAL A 91 -12.95 15.26 -0.50
C VAL A 91 -13.07 14.18 -1.58
N VAL A 92 -11.95 13.52 -1.91
CA VAL A 92 -11.92 12.44 -2.91
C VAL A 92 -12.81 11.29 -2.47
N ALA A 93 -12.66 10.81 -1.24
CA ALA A 93 -13.48 9.74 -0.68
C ALA A 93 -14.98 10.08 -0.65
N GLY A 94 -15.32 11.35 -0.34
CA GLY A 94 -16.69 11.84 -0.38
C GLY A 94 -17.33 11.73 -1.76
N LYS A 95 -16.63 12.22 -2.80
CA LYS A 95 -17.11 12.14 -4.19
C LYS A 95 -17.28 10.70 -4.70
N ILE A 96 -16.34 9.82 -4.37
CA ILE A 96 -16.45 8.41 -4.78
C ILE A 96 -17.62 7.71 -4.08
N ARG A 97 -17.87 8.04 -2.80
CA ARG A 97 -19.02 7.47 -2.06
C ARG A 97 -20.37 7.87 -2.66
N GLU A 98 -20.46 9.03 -3.30
CA GLU A 98 -21.69 9.53 -3.96
C GLU A 98 -21.88 8.94 -5.36
N SER A 99 -20.82 8.40 -5.96
CA SER A 99 -20.88 7.81 -7.30
C SER A 99 -21.70 6.52 -7.29
N LYS A 100 -22.54 6.37 -8.31
CA LYS A 100 -23.30 5.14 -8.56
C LYS A 100 -22.56 4.15 -9.45
N ASP A 101 -21.60 4.61 -10.21
CA ASP A 101 -20.77 3.77 -11.08
C ASP A 101 -19.52 3.32 -10.32
N HIS A 102 -19.41 2.03 -10.07
CA HIS A 102 -18.30 1.42 -9.33
C HIS A 102 -16.98 1.41 -10.09
N ASN A 103 -16.97 1.81 -11.36
CA ASN A 103 -15.75 1.96 -12.15
C ASN A 103 -15.12 3.37 -12.04
N ILE A 104 -15.84 4.33 -11.47
CA ILE A 104 -15.32 5.68 -11.28
C ILE A 104 -14.37 5.71 -10.10
N GLY A 105 -13.19 6.30 -10.30
CA GLY A 105 -12.19 6.54 -9.28
C GLY A 105 -11.49 7.87 -9.49
N TYR A 106 -10.52 8.15 -8.65
CA TYR A 106 -9.68 9.34 -8.74
C TYR A 106 -8.32 8.98 -9.35
N ASP A 107 -8.03 9.59 -10.50
CA ASP A 107 -6.74 9.53 -11.17
C ASP A 107 -5.84 10.64 -10.57
N ALA A 108 -4.94 10.25 -9.68
CA ALA A 108 -4.05 11.15 -8.96
C ALA A 108 -2.99 11.79 -9.88
N GLN A 109 -2.64 11.15 -11.00
CA GLN A 109 -1.68 11.71 -11.94
C GLN A 109 -2.26 12.87 -12.75
N MET A 110 -3.53 12.75 -13.13
CA MET A 110 -4.21 13.75 -13.98
C MET A 110 -5.16 14.66 -13.18
N ASP A 111 -5.22 14.50 -11.86
CA ASP A 111 -6.13 15.23 -10.95
C ASP A 111 -7.58 15.25 -11.46
N LYS A 112 -8.12 14.08 -11.79
CA LYS A 112 -9.48 13.96 -12.33
C LYS A 112 -10.20 12.70 -11.89
N TYR A 113 -11.53 12.75 -11.89
CA TYR A 113 -12.40 11.60 -11.71
C TYR A 113 -12.67 10.96 -13.06
N THR A 114 -12.39 9.66 -13.20
CA THR A 114 -12.50 8.95 -14.46
C THR A 114 -12.92 7.50 -14.24
N ASN A 115 -13.33 6.83 -15.33
CA ASN A 115 -13.51 5.39 -15.31
C ASN A 115 -12.13 4.72 -15.27
N MET A 116 -11.81 4.11 -14.13
CA MET A 116 -10.48 3.55 -13.82
C MET A 116 -10.12 2.42 -14.76
N VAL A 117 -11.09 1.57 -15.11
CA VAL A 117 -10.86 0.43 -16.03
C VAL A 117 -10.51 0.94 -17.43
N ASN A 118 -11.25 1.92 -17.93
CA ASN A 118 -11.00 2.49 -19.26
C ASN A 118 -9.69 3.30 -19.29
N ALA A 119 -9.31 3.90 -18.18
CA ALA A 119 -8.03 4.63 -18.04
C ALA A 119 -6.82 3.70 -17.85
N GLY A 120 -7.04 2.38 -17.69
CA GLY A 120 -5.96 1.42 -17.42
C GLY A 120 -5.43 1.47 -16.00
N ILE A 121 -6.14 2.13 -15.08
CA ILE A 121 -5.80 2.20 -13.65
C ILE A 121 -6.54 1.06 -12.95
N ILE A 122 -5.88 -0.10 -12.90
CA ILE A 122 -6.47 -1.35 -12.45
C ILE A 122 -5.57 -2.03 -11.43
N ASP A 123 -6.18 -2.76 -10.50
CA ASP A 123 -5.49 -3.59 -9.51
C ASP A 123 -5.88 -5.06 -9.69
N PRO A 124 -4.97 -6.03 -9.45
CA PRO A 124 -5.33 -7.44 -9.39
C PRO A 124 -6.25 -7.72 -8.20
N THR A 125 -7.36 -8.37 -8.42
CA THR A 125 -8.34 -8.70 -7.37
C THR A 125 -7.70 -9.50 -6.23
N LYS A 126 -6.86 -10.48 -6.57
CA LYS A 126 -6.16 -11.32 -5.60
C LYS A 126 -5.29 -10.50 -4.64
N VAL A 127 -4.56 -9.51 -5.16
CA VAL A 127 -3.69 -8.64 -4.34
C VAL A 127 -4.52 -7.83 -3.36
N VAL A 128 -5.58 -7.15 -3.86
CA VAL A 128 -6.44 -6.31 -3.01
C VAL A 128 -7.14 -7.14 -1.92
N ARG A 129 -7.65 -8.31 -2.29
CA ARG A 129 -8.32 -9.22 -1.36
C ARG A 129 -7.37 -9.76 -0.29
N THR A 130 -6.18 -10.24 -0.68
CA THR A 130 -5.18 -10.78 0.25
C THR A 130 -4.67 -9.70 1.19
N ALA A 131 -4.35 -8.51 0.67
CA ALA A 131 -3.91 -7.39 1.49
C ALA A 131 -4.95 -7.02 2.58
N LEU A 132 -6.24 -6.98 2.22
CA LEU A 132 -7.30 -6.72 3.19
C LEU A 132 -7.43 -7.84 4.23
N GLN A 133 -7.33 -9.10 3.80
CA GLN A 133 -7.43 -10.26 4.68
C GLN A 133 -6.28 -10.32 5.68
N ASP A 134 -5.05 -10.09 5.21
CA ASP A 134 -3.85 -10.09 6.04
C ASP A 134 -3.85 -8.91 7.02
N ALA A 135 -4.23 -7.72 6.56
CA ALA A 135 -4.38 -6.55 7.41
C ALA A 135 -5.41 -6.78 8.52
N ALA A 136 -6.56 -7.39 8.19
CA ALA A 136 -7.58 -7.73 9.19
C ALA A 136 -7.09 -8.79 10.20
N SER A 137 -6.32 -9.76 9.73
CA SER A 137 -5.71 -10.79 10.59
C SER A 137 -4.74 -10.18 11.60
N VAL A 138 -3.81 -9.34 11.12
CA VAL A 138 -2.84 -8.68 12.00
C VAL A 138 -3.53 -7.71 12.97
N ALA A 139 -4.47 -6.90 12.49
CA ALA A 139 -5.24 -6.00 13.35
C ALA A 139 -6.01 -6.77 14.43
N GLY A 140 -6.62 -7.90 14.08
CA GLY A 140 -7.32 -8.77 15.02
C GLY A 140 -6.42 -9.31 16.11
N LEU A 141 -5.18 -9.69 15.77
CA LEU A 141 -4.19 -10.10 16.76
C LEU A 141 -3.77 -8.94 17.66
N LEU A 142 -3.51 -7.76 17.08
CA LEU A 142 -3.08 -6.59 17.86
C LEU A 142 -4.12 -6.14 18.89
N ILE A 143 -5.40 -6.09 18.53
CA ILE A 143 -6.46 -5.68 19.47
C ILE A 143 -6.74 -6.70 20.58
N THR A 144 -6.25 -7.93 20.46
CA THR A 144 -6.35 -8.94 21.51
C THR A 144 -5.14 -9.01 22.42
N THR A 145 -4.07 -8.22 22.17
CA THR A 145 -2.89 -8.15 23.00
C THR A 145 -3.04 -7.13 24.12
N GLU A 146 -2.53 -7.44 25.31
CA GLU A 146 -2.53 -6.52 26.46
C GLU A 146 -1.21 -5.77 26.61
N ALA A 147 -0.10 -6.33 26.07
CA ALA A 147 1.20 -5.75 26.17
C ALA A 147 2.02 -6.01 24.90
N MET A 148 2.87 -5.06 24.57
CA MET A 148 3.88 -5.19 23.53
C MET A 148 5.27 -5.02 24.13
N VAL A 149 6.17 -5.94 23.82
CA VAL A 149 7.59 -5.85 24.24
C VAL A 149 8.40 -5.50 22.99
N ALA A 150 9.12 -4.40 23.07
CA ALA A 150 10.00 -3.93 22.01
C ALA A 150 11.32 -3.43 22.61
N ASP A 151 12.37 -3.41 21.80
CA ASP A 151 13.63 -2.83 22.21
C ASP A 151 13.46 -1.32 22.45
N ALA A 152 14.11 -0.82 23.51
CA ALA A 152 14.16 0.62 23.75
C ALA A 152 14.96 1.30 22.64
N PRO A 153 14.57 2.53 22.22
CA PRO A 153 15.36 3.28 21.25
C PRO A 153 16.80 3.43 21.76
N GLU A 154 17.78 3.15 20.90
CA GLU A 154 19.18 3.36 21.24
C GLU A 154 19.46 4.87 21.42
N ASP A 155 20.08 5.22 22.55
CA ASP A 155 20.53 6.58 22.80
C ASP A 155 21.68 6.91 21.82
N LYS A 156 21.39 7.62 20.75
CA LYS A 156 22.40 8.07 19.76
C LYS A 156 23.50 8.95 20.35
N SER A 157 23.37 9.36 21.64
CA SER A 157 24.38 10.14 22.38
C SER A 157 25.54 9.30 22.90
N ALA A 158 25.46 7.98 22.88
CA ALA A 158 26.46 7.08 23.44
C ALA A 158 27.39 6.45 22.38
N ALA A 159 27.42 6.92 21.13
CA ALA A 159 28.43 6.51 20.18
C ALA A 159 29.80 7.06 20.66
N PRO A 160 30.75 6.20 21.06
CA PRO A 160 32.07 6.68 21.42
C PRO A 160 32.70 7.33 20.19
N ALA A 161 33.21 8.56 20.37
CA ALA A 161 33.98 9.23 19.34
C ALA A 161 35.12 8.28 18.90
N MET A 162 35.05 7.76 17.67
CA MET A 162 36.16 7.01 17.10
C MET A 162 37.36 7.95 17.01
N PRO A 163 38.55 7.54 17.53
CA PRO A 163 39.75 8.30 17.30
C PRO A 163 40.04 8.30 15.78
N ASP A 164 40.30 9.48 15.27
CA ASP A 164 40.70 9.76 13.89
C ASP A 164 42.00 8.99 13.56
N MET A 165 41.88 7.81 12.98
CA MET A 165 42.99 7.07 12.43
C MET A 165 42.91 7.18 10.93
N GLY A 166 43.73 8.07 10.40
CA GLY A 166 43.90 8.29 8.98
C GLY A 166 44.27 7.03 8.20
N GLY A 167 43.74 6.93 7.02
CA GLY A 167 44.25 6.18 5.88
C GLY A 167 43.80 4.71 5.80
N GLY A 168 42.96 4.40 4.80
CA GLY A 168 42.76 3.02 4.35
C GLY A 168 41.41 2.82 3.65
N MET A 169 41.45 2.80 2.36
CA MET A 169 40.44 2.41 1.39
C MET A 169 39.80 1.07 1.77
N GLY A 170 38.50 0.97 1.89
CA GLY A 170 37.81 -0.32 2.01
C GLY A 170 36.33 -0.22 2.32
N GLY A 171 35.50 -0.44 1.34
CA GLY A 171 34.19 -1.09 1.43
C GLY A 171 33.10 -0.37 2.22
N ILE A 172 32.37 0.52 1.56
CA ILE A 172 31.10 1.03 2.10
C ILE A 172 30.05 -0.06 1.95
N CYS A 173 29.73 -0.74 3.04
CA CYS A 173 28.51 -1.54 3.14
C CYS A 173 27.37 -0.60 3.52
N LEU A 174 26.63 -0.10 2.53
CA LEU A 174 25.39 0.63 2.77
C LEU A 174 24.29 -0.38 3.08
N LEU A 175 24.04 -0.59 4.35
CA LEU A 175 22.81 -1.21 4.82
C LEU A 175 21.68 -0.20 4.59
N TYR A 176 20.88 -0.40 3.57
CA TYR A 176 19.70 0.40 3.32
C TYR A 176 18.56 -0.10 4.23
N THR A 177 18.38 0.54 5.36
CA THR A 177 17.14 0.46 6.12
C THR A 177 16.24 1.56 5.60
N SER A 178 15.15 1.19 4.93
CA SER A 178 14.12 2.13 4.52
C SER A 178 13.35 2.60 5.76
N ASP A 179 13.79 3.72 6.33
CA ASP A 179 13.01 4.47 7.31
C ASP A 179 11.97 5.30 6.54
N ALA A 180 10.80 4.71 6.35
CA ALA A 180 9.64 5.40 5.81
C ALA A 180 8.73 5.95 6.91
N ALA A 181 9.29 6.34 8.05
CA ALA A 181 8.50 6.78 9.21
C ALA A 181 9.07 8.00 9.95
N ASP A 182 9.77 8.90 9.27
CA ASP A 182 10.12 10.18 9.92
C ASP A 182 10.20 11.30 8.87
N ASP A 183 9.03 11.89 8.58
CA ASP A 183 8.89 13.32 8.22
C ASP A 183 7.44 13.72 8.45
N SER A 184 7.19 14.24 9.64
CA SER A 184 6.00 15.03 9.97
C SER A 184 6.33 16.52 9.87
#